data_3c7e8cba8d6934e644b00986f0fd663d
#
_entry.id   3c7e8cba8d6934e644b00986f0fd663d
#
_cell.length_a   1.000
_cell.length_b   1.000
_cell.length_c   1.000
_cell.angle_alpha   90.00
_cell.angle_beta   90.00
_cell.angle_gamma   90.00
#
_symmetry.space_group_name_H-M   'P 1'
#
loop_
_entity.id
_entity.type
_entity.pdbx_description
1 polymer ?
#
loop_
_entity_poly.entity_id
_entity_poly.type
_entity_poly.pdbx_seq_one_letter_code
_entity_poly.pdbx_strand_id
1 'polypeptide(L)'
;MSKFIRDIKENYLKMERELATQLNYDVTNHQLTAGSHREEVWIDFFRRIVPKKFNIARSVFIIDSNQNVSKEVDIAIYDEQYTPYIFNYGLIKFIPVEAVAAVVQCKSRNLNPEDLKEWADSIDVLKTSNDSIVRLATYIHIGKLQEEGSRNNAIQTATRPIKILCHIPVDETNTDDSKGRNKFDIVIEAYQNSKSDKNKDKNTSKEVSHEGNLKITFADKDLLEVLQKYNQADMKLNSKTIIKNSEKLKERKIGDYKVSDKTKKYTLLSFIFQFNQILMMINNPMFFPHKTYVDMFNNDIQEE
;
A
#
# COMPACT_ATOMS: atom_id res chain seq x y z
N MET A 1 -7.06 32.20 9.62
CA MET A 1 -6.33 31.15 8.91
C MET A 1 -5.40 31.82 7.91
N SER A 2 -4.14 31.43 7.86
CA SER A 2 -3.16 31.98 6.91
C SER A 2 -3.61 31.73 5.47
N LYS A 3 -3.39 32.73 4.58
CA LYS A 3 -3.79 32.64 3.17
C LYS A 3 -3.15 31.43 2.48
N PHE A 4 -1.85 31.18 2.72
CA PHE A 4 -1.15 30.06 2.08
C PHE A 4 -1.70 28.68 2.49
N ILE A 5 -2.14 28.49 3.74
CA ILE A 5 -2.75 27.24 4.19
C ILE A 5 -4.06 26.98 3.44
N ARG A 6 -4.86 28.03 3.25
CA ARG A 6 -6.10 27.93 2.46
C ARG A 6 -5.79 27.57 1.01
N ASP A 7 -4.81 28.23 0.41
CA ASP A 7 -4.43 28.00 -0.98
C ASP A 7 -3.90 26.56 -1.19
N ILE A 8 -3.11 26.01 -0.26
CA ILE A 8 -2.68 24.62 -0.27
C ILE A 8 -3.89 23.67 -0.22
N LYS A 9 -4.82 23.87 0.71
CA LYS A 9 -6.03 23.04 0.83
C LYS A 9 -6.86 23.03 -0.45
N GLU A 10 -7.09 24.21 -1.03
CA GLU A 10 -7.86 24.34 -2.29
C GLU A 10 -7.13 23.69 -3.48
N ASN A 11 -5.80 23.74 -3.52
CA ASN A 11 -5.02 23.05 -4.54
C ASN A 11 -5.14 21.53 -4.43
N TYR A 12 -5.19 20.96 -3.22
CA TYR A 12 -5.45 19.53 -3.05
C TYR A 12 -6.84 19.11 -3.52
N LEU A 13 -7.87 19.93 -3.32
CA LEU A 13 -9.20 19.67 -3.88
C LEU A 13 -9.20 19.71 -5.42
N LYS A 14 -8.40 20.59 -6.03
CA LYS A 14 -8.23 20.61 -7.50
C LYS A 14 -7.53 19.37 -8.00
N MET A 15 -6.45 18.95 -7.33
CA MET A 15 -5.72 17.70 -7.67
C MET A 15 -6.62 16.48 -7.55
N GLU A 16 -7.48 16.42 -6.53
CA GLU A 16 -8.44 15.33 -6.34
C GLU A 16 -9.44 15.25 -7.50
N ARG A 17 -9.99 16.40 -7.92
CA ARG A 17 -10.89 16.50 -9.09
C ARG A 17 -10.19 16.14 -10.40
N GLU A 18 -8.96 16.60 -10.60
CA GLU A 18 -8.15 16.27 -11.77
C GLU A 18 -7.94 14.77 -11.87
N LEU A 19 -7.51 14.12 -10.79
CA LEU A 19 -7.30 12.68 -10.71
C LEU A 19 -8.58 11.91 -11.08
N ALA A 20 -9.71 12.25 -10.45
CA ALA A 20 -10.98 11.60 -10.75
C ALA A 20 -11.42 11.82 -12.21
N THR A 21 -11.18 13.00 -12.78
CA THR A 21 -11.49 13.30 -14.18
C THR A 21 -10.65 12.45 -15.12
N GLN A 22 -9.33 12.37 -14.91
CA GLN A 22 -8.42 11.57 -15.76
C GLN A 22 -8.77 10.09 -15.72
N LEU A 23 -9.09 9.55 -14.54
CA LEU A 23 -9.47 8.15 -14.38
C LEU A 23 -10.79 7.80 -15.08
N ASN A 24 -11.68 8.76 -15.27
CA ASN A 24 -12.99 8.59 -15.87
C ASN A 24 -13.05 8.95 -17.37
N TYR A 25 -11.90 9.19 -18.03
CA TYR A 25 -11.91 9.35 -19.48
C TYR A 25 -12.39 8.08 -20.18
N ASP A 26 -13.32 8.23 -21.10
CA ASP A 26 -13.89 7.13 -21.89
C ASP A 26 -13.03 6.83 -23.09
N VAL A 27 -12.64 5.55 -23.22
CA VAL A 27 -11.94 5.01 -24.38
C VAL A 27 -12.78 3.83 -24.91
N THR A 28 -13.66 4.09 -25.86
CA THR A 28 -14.67 3.13 -26.33
C THR A 28 -14.09 2.00 -27.20
N ASN A 29 -13.00 2.26 -27.92
CA ASN A 29 -12.51 1.35 -28.95
C ASN A 29 -11.30 0.48 -28.55
N HIS A 30 -10.68 0.71 -27.38
CA HIS A 30 -9.48 -0.01 -26.93
C HIS A 30 -9.47 -0.20 -25.40
N GLN A 31 -10.06 -1.30 -24.94
CA GLN A 31 -10.14 -1.59 -23.49
C GLN A 31 -8.75 -1.76 -22.83
N LEU A 32 -7.79 -2.38 -23.53
CA LEU A 32 -6.41 -2.53 -23.03
C LEU A 32 -5.72 -1.17 -22.84
N THR A 33 -5.90 -0.26 -23.81
CA THR A 33 -5.35 1.10 -23.72
C THR A 33 -5.97 1.88 -22.56
N ALA A 34 -7.28 1.70 -22.33
CA ALA A 34 -7.99 2.32 -21.22
C ALA A 34 -7.48 1.83 -19.85
N GLY A 35 -7.23 0.51 -19.73
CA GLY A 35 -6.64 -0.10 -18.54
C GLY A 35 -5.24 0.48 -18.25
N SER A 36 -4.36 0.41 -19.25
CA SER A 36 -2.99 0.93 -19.16
C SER A 36 -2.94 2.44 -18.84
N HIS A 37 -3.85 3.23 -19.40
CA HIS A 37 -3.94 4.65 -19.08
C HIS A 37 -4.30 4.89 -17.60
N ARG A 38 -5.29 4.17 -17.08
CA ARG A 38 -5.70 4.30 -15.66
C ARG A 38 -4.61 3.89 -14.70
N GLU A 39 -3.87 2.83 -15.00
CA GLU A 39 -2.71 2.43 -14.21
C GLU A 39 -1.65 3.54 -14.18
N GLU A 40 -1.35 4.18 -15.32
CA GLU A 40 -0.38 5.28 -15.37
C GLU A 40 -0.86 6.49 -14.57
N VAL A 41 -2.16 6.82 -14.61
CA VAL A 41 -2.75 7.88 -13.77
C VAL A 41 -2.57 7.57 -12.28
N TRP A 42 -2.78 6.30 -11.86
CA TRP A 42 -2.54 5.88 -10.47
C TRP A 42 -1.04 5.91 -10.11
N ILE A 43 -0.16 5.52 -11.02
CA ILE A 43 1.30 5.62 -10.84
C ILE A 43 1.71 7.07 -10.59
N ASP A 44 1.26 8.00 -11.41
CA ASP A 44 1.57 9.42 -11.26
C ASP A 44 0.98 10.00 -9.97
N PHE A 45 -0.19 9.53 -9.56
CA PHE A 45 -0.75 9.84 -8.26
C PHE A 45 0.19 9.42 -7.12
N PHE A 46 0.62 8.15 -7.08
CA PHE A 46 1.52 7.66 -6.03
C PHE A 46 2.89 8.35 -6.09
N ARG A 47 3.44 8.64 -7.27
CA ARG A 47 4.72 9.39 -7.41
C ARG A 47 4.67 10.76 -6.76
N ARG A 48 3.51 11.42 -6.74
CA ARG A 48 3.34 12.75 -6.12
C ARG A 48 3.22 12.70 -4.59
N ILE A 49 2.77 11.60 -4.02
CA ILE A 49 2.45 11.52 -2.59
C ILE A 49 3.42 10.68 -1.76
N VAL A 50 4.13 9.75 -2.39
CA VAL A 50 5.08 8.85 -1.73
C VAL A 50 6.45 9.52 -1.62
N PRO A 51 7.17 9.40 -0.47
CA PRO A 51 8.52 9.90 -0.33
C PRO A 51 9.47 9.30 -1.38
N LYS A 52 10.44 10.10 -1.85
CA LYS A 52 11.42 9.67 -2.87
C LYS A 52 12.34 8.52 -2.43
N LYS A 53 12.31 8.15 -1.19
CA LYS A 53 12.93 6.92 -0.68
C LYS A 53 12.40 5.68 -1.42
N PHE A 54 11.12 5.70 -1.78
CA PHE A 54 10.49 4.60 -2.48
C PHE A 54 10.48 4.83 -3.99
N ASN A 55 10.77 3.77 -4.71
CA ASN A 55 10.57 3.66 -6.14
C ASN A 55 9.18 3.09 -6.44
N ILE A 56 8.71 3.31 -7.65
CA ILE A 56 7.43 2.80 -8.12
C ILE A 56 7.67 2.07 -9.44
N ALA A 57 7.29 0.78 -9.47
CA ALA A 57 7.33 -0.04 -10.67
C ALA A 57 5.93 -0.47 -11.07
N ARG A 58 5.73 -0.65 -12.38
CA ARG A 58 4.51 -1.12 -13.00
C ARG A 58 4.66 -2.56 -13.47
N SER A 59 3.56 -3.34 -13.41
CA SER A 59 3.47 -4.70 -13.98
C SER A 59 4.64 -5.57 -13.56
N VAL A 60 4.70 -5.88 -12.25
CA VAL A 60 5.81 -6.62 -11.65
C VAL A 60 5.33 -7.86 -10.91
N PHE A 61 6.24 -8.79 -10.68
CA PHE A 61 6.04 -9.94 -9.82
C PHE A 61 6.84 -9.77 -8.53
N ILE A 62 6.24 -10.13 -7.41
CA ILE A 62 6.93 -10.15 -6.13
C ILE A 62 7.30 -11.60 -5.83
N ILE A 63 8.54 -11.82 -5.43
CA ILE A 63 9.09 -13.15 -5.15
C ILE A 63 9.66 -13.21 -3.73
N ASP A 64 9.56 -14.36 -3.09
CA ASP A 64 10.25 -14.63 -1.83
C ASP A 64 11.32 -15.71 -2.01
N SER A 65 12.14 -15.91 -0.98
CA SER A 65 13.21 -16.92 -0.98
C SER A 65 12.73 -18.36 -0.74
N ASN A 66 11.41 -18.59 -0.59
CA ASN A 66 10.78 -19.90 -0.47
C ASN A 66 10.12 -20.36 -1.78
N GLN A 67 10.52 -19.79 -2.92
CA GLN A 67 10.00 -20.09 -4.26
C GLN A 67 8.53 -19.67 -4.48
N ASN A 68 7.95 -18.84 -3.60
CA ASN A 68 6.63 -18.27 -3.86
C ASN A 68 6.76 -17.04 -4.76
N VAL A 69 5.83 -16.91 -5.67
CA VAL A 69 5.70 -15.74 -6.55
C VAL A 69 4.25 -15.23 -6.53
N SER A 70 4.10 -13.91 -6.52
CA SER A 70 2.77 -13.28 -6.60
C SER A 70 2.15 -13.43 -7.98
N LYS A 71 0.84 -13.22 -8.09
CA LYS A 71 0.25 -12.77 -9.37
C LYS A 71 0.83 -11.42 -9.75
N GLU A 72 0.67 -11.03 -11.01
CA GLU A 72 1.11 -9.72 -11.48
C GLU A 72 0.52 -8.61 -10.62
N VAL A 73 1.40 -7.69 -10.21
CA VAL A 73 1.07 -6.51 -9.41
C VAL A 73 1.08 -5.30 -10.33
N ASP A 74 -0.04 -4.60 -10.43
CA ASP A 74 -0.16 -3.46 -11.33
C ASP A 74 0.82 -2.34 -10.95
N ILE A 75 0.99 -2.09 -9.64
CA ILE A 75 1.94 -1.10 -9.13
C ILE A 75 2.59 -1.63 -7.84
N ALA A 76 3.91 -1.62 -7.77
CA ALA A 76 4.67 -1.87 -6.55
C ALA A 76 5.34 -0.58 -6.07
N ILE A 77 5.25 -0.32 -4.77
CA ILE A 77 5.96 0.74 -4.04
C ILE A 77 7.03 0.05 -3.20
N TYR A 78 8.31 0.29 -3.50
CA TYR A 78 9.40 -0.51 -2.96
C TYR A 78 10.67 0.33 -2.76
N ASP A 79 11.58 -0.17 -1.94
CA ASP A 79 12.86 0.46 -1.62
C ASP A 79 14.01 -0.35 -2.24
N GLU A 80 14.75 0.26 -3.14
CA GLU A 80 15.92 -0.35 -3.81
C GLU A 80 17.24 -0.13 -3.07
N GLN A 81 17.25 0.59 -1.97
CA GLN A 81 18.50 1.05 -1.37
C GLN A 81 19.46 -0.09 -0.99
N TYR A 82 18.91 -1.22 -0.52
CA TYR A 82 19.69 -2.39 -0.09
C TYR A 82 19.23 -3.70 -0.75
N THR A 83 18.29 -3.64 -1.67
CA THR A 83 17.68 -4.83 -2.26
C THR A 83 17.74 -4.75 -3.77
N PRO A 84 18.47 -5.65 -4.44
CA PRO A 84 18.52 -5.70 -5.89
C PRO A 84 17.19 -6.29 -6.45
N TYR A 85 16.94 -6.07 -7.74
CA TYR A 85 16.00 -6.94 -8.45
C TYR A 85 16.55 -8.36 -8.52
N ILE A 86 15.68 -9.35 -8.39
CA ILE A 86 16.04 -10.74 -8.71
C ILE A 86 16.17 -10.92 -10.22
N PHE A 87 15.27 -10.26 -10.97
CA PHE A 87 15.33 -10.19 -12.42
C PHE A 87 14.73 -8.88 -12.90
N ASN A 88 15.40 -8.22 -13.85
CA ASN A 88 14.92 -6.97 -14.45
C ASN A 88 15.38 -6.89 -15.90
N TYR A 89 14.53 -7.31 -16.82
CA TYR A 89 14.80 -7.21 -18.24
C TYR A 89 13.55 -6.83 -19.04
N GLY A 90 13.56 -5.70 -19.68
CA GLY A 90 12.43 -5.18 -20.43
C GLY A 90 11.21 -4.95 -19.55
N LEU A 91 10.11 -5.62 -19.86
CA LEU A 91 8.86 -5.54 -19.10
C LEU A 91 8.78 -6.57 -17.98
N ILE A 92 9.72 -7.54 -17.90
CA ILE A 92 9.68 -8.59 -16.90
C ILE A 92 10.53 -8.18 -15.69
N LYS A 93 9.92 -8.07 -14.53
CA LYS A 93 10.58 -7.65 -13.29
C LYS A 93 10.12 -8.52 -12.13
N PHE A 94 11.11 -9.09 -11.41
CA PHE A 94 10.89 -9.80 -10.16
C PHE A 94 11.54 -9.03 -9.03
N ILE A 95 10.73 -8.56 -8.08
CA ILE A 95 11.17 -7.75 -6.94
C ILE A 95 11.09 -8.62 -5.69
N PRO A 96 12.16 -8.71 -4.88
CA PRO A 96 12.10 -9.41 -3.60
C PRO A 96 11.10 -8.76 -2.65
N VAL A 97 10.35 -9.60 -1.92
CA VAL A 97 9.34 -9.12 -0.96
C VAL A 97 9.94 -8.22 0.12
N GLU A 98 11.21 -8.41 0.46
CA GLU A 98 11.95 -7.59 1.43
C GLU A 98 12.04 -6.11 1.04
N ALA A 99 11.99 -5.80 -0.25
CA ALA A 99 11.99 -4.42 -0.74
C ALA A 99 10.60 -3.78 -0.73
N VAL A 100 9.53 -4.57 -0.71
CA VAL A 100 8.18 -4.08 -1.04
C VAL A 100 7.47 -3.52 0.18
N ALA A 101 7.14 -2.23 0.12
CA ALA A 101 6.34 -1.56 1.14
C ALA A 101 4.83 -1.67 0.87
N ALA A 102 4.41 -1.51 -0.39
CA ALA A 102 3.02 -1.64 -0.77
C ALA A 102 2.86 -2.20 -2.18
N VAL A 103 1.76 -2.91 -2.40
CA VAL A 103 1.32 -3.44 -3.69
C VAL A 103 -0.07 -2.93 -4.00
N VAL A 104 -0.30 -2.54 -5.24
CA VAL A 104 -1.56 -1.93 -5.67
C VAL A 104 -2.15 -2.75 -6.79
N GLN A 105 -3.44 -3.08 -6.65
CA GLN A 105 -4.26 -3.63 -7.72
C GLN A 105 -5.19 -2.53 -8.23
N CYS A 106 -5.16 -2.31 -9.54
CA CYS A 106 -5.99 -1.34 -10.21
C CYS A 106 -7.16 -2.03 -10.93
N LYS A 107 -8.37 -1.63 -10.63
CA LYS A 107 -9.57 -2.15 -11.27
C LYS A 107 -10.43 -1.01 -11.81
N SER A 108 -11.10 -1.27 -12.92
CA SER A 108 -12.13 -0.39 -13.45
C SER A 108 -13.44 -0.55 -12.67
N ARG A 109 -14.58 -0.44 -13.35
CA ARG A 109 -15.91 -0.39 -12.70
C ARG A 109 -16.37 -1.71 -12.08
N ASN A 110 -15.96 -2.84 -12.64
CA ASN A 110 -16.41 -4.16 -12.19
C ASN A 110 -15.34 -4.83 -11.32
N LEU A 111 -15.73 -5.21 -10.10
CA LEU A 111 -14.91 -6.00 -9.20
C LEU A 111 -15.37 -7.46 -9.26
N ASN A 112 -14.43 -8.37 -9.54
CA ASN A 112 -14.64 -9.81 -9.36
C ASN A 112 -14.06 -10.22 -8.01
N PRO A 113 -14.87 -10.67 -7.05
CA PRO A 113 -14.40 -11.02 -5.70
C PRO A 113 -13.40 -12.18 -5.69
N GLU A 114 -13.56 -13.15 -6.60
CA GLU A 114 -12.67 -14.31 -6.70
C GLU A 114 -11.28 -13.89 -7.20
N ASP A 115 -11.20 -13.10 -8.27
CA ASP A 115 -9.93 -12.60 -8.79
C ASP A 115 -9.19 -11.76 -7.75
N LEU A 116 -9.92 -10.90 -7.02
CA LEU A 116 -9.34 -10.05 -5.97
C LEU A 116 -8.84 -10.88 -4.79
N LYS A 117 -9.59 -11.94 -4.43
CA LYS A 117 -9.16 -12.87 -3.38
C LYS A 117 -7.90 -13.61 -3.81
N GLU A 118 -7.88 -14.23 -4.97
CA GLU A 118 -6.73 -14.98 -5.48
C GLU A 118 -5.48 -14.08 -5.60
N TRP A 119 -5.66 -12.84 -6.03
CA TRP A 119 -4.57 -11.87 -6.07
C TRP A 119 -4.06 -11.57 -4.65
N ALA A 120 -4.95 -11.26 -3.73
CA ALA A 120 -4.58 -10.95 -2.35
C ALA A 120 -3.90 -12.15 -1.66
N ASP A 121 -4.43 -13.36 -1.85
CA ASP A 121 -3.87 -14.60 -1.31
C ASP A 121 -2.45 -14.87 -1.87
N SER A 122 -2.18 -14.52 -3.15
CA SER A 122 -0.85 -14.63 -3.74
C SER A 122 0.19 -13.69 -3.11
N ILE A 123 -0.24 -12.60 -2.52
CA ILE A 123 0.62 -11.69 -1.74
C ILE A 123 0.80 -12.20 -0.31
N ASP A 124 -0.27 -12.75 0.28
CA ASP A 124 -0.26 -13.17 1.69
C ASP A 124 0.59 -14.43 1.93
N VAL A 125 0.90 -15.23 0.90
CA VAL A 125 1.81 -16.39 1.02
C VAL A 125 3.28 -15.98 1.06
N LEU A 126 3.64 -14.80 0.56
CA LEU A 126 5.01 -14.31 0.52
C LEU A 126 5.56 -14.04 1.92
N LYS A 127 6.79 -14.44 2.15
CA LYS A 127 7.46 -14.30 3.45
C LYS A 127 8.82 -13.66 3.30
N THR A 128 9.07 -12.63 4.10
CA THR A 128 10.40 -12.01 4.19
C THR A 128 11.34 -12.91 4.98
N SER A 129 12.62 -12.94 4.59
CA SER A 129 13.69 -13.60 5.34
C SER A 129 14.51 -12.57 6.11
N ASN A 130 14.78 -12.86 7.39
CA ASN A 130 15.67 -12.05 8.23
C ASN A 130 17.13 -12.56 8.20
N ASP A 131 17.44 -13.52 7.33
CA ASP A 131 18.77 -14.16 7.21
C ASP A 131 19.73 -13.31 6.37
N SER A 132 20.12 -12.17 6.91
CA SER A 132 21.02 -11.22 6.25
C SER A 132 22.31 -11.02 7.03
N ILE A 133 23.40 -10.68 6.33
CA ILE A 133 24.68 -10.28 6.93
C ILE A 133 24.98 -8.85 6.53
N VAL A 134 25.02 -7.95 7.50
CA VAL A 134 25.21 -6.53 7.27
C VAL A 134 26.20 -5.93 8.27
N ARG A 135 27.15 -5.16 7.77
CA ARG A 135 28.02 -4.34 8.62
C ARG A 135 27.27 -3.07 9.03
N LEU A 136 27.11 -2.91 10.32
CA LEU A 136 26.65 -1.66 10.94
C LEU A 136 27.84 -0.85 11.49
N ALA A 137 27.59 0.36 11.97
CA ALA A 137 28.66 1.26 12.40
C ALA A 137 29.62 0.65 13.43
N THR A 138 29.10 -0.14 14.38
CA THR A 138 29.86 -0.69 15.50
C THR A 138 29.98 -2.22 15.51
N TYR A 139 29.21 -2.94 14.67
CA TYR A 139 29.19 -4.41 14.65
C TYR A 139 28.69 -4.97 13.33
N ILE A 140 28.78 -6.30 13.16
CA ILE A 140 28.19 -7.02 12.05
C ILE A 140 26.89 -7.66 12.54
N HIS A 141 25.79 -7.38 11.86
CA HIS A 141 24.52 -8.09 12.04
C HIS A 141 24.55 -9.37 11.23
N ILE A 142 24.20 -10.49 11.87
CA ILE A 142 24.03 -11.79 11.23
C ILE A 142 22.65 -12.30 11.64
N GLY A 143 21.73 -12.41 10.66
CA GLY A 143 20.41 -12.99 10.87
C GLY A 143 20.50 -14.50 11.10
N LYS A 144 19.54 -15.08 11.82
CA LYS A 144 19.40 -16.50 12.17
C LYS A 144 20.54 -17.17 12.93
N LEU A 145 21.75 -16.62 13.02
CA LEU A 145 22.86 -17.19 13.80
C LEU A 145 22.86 -16.74 15.27
N GLN A 146 21.75 -16.26 15.78
CA GLN A 146 21.64 -15.92 17.21
C GLN A 146 21.44 -17.21 18.02
N GLU A 147 22.35 -17.44 18.97
CA GLU A 147 22.20 -18.52 19.94
C GLU A 147 20.92 -18.34 20.76
N GLU A 148 20.22 -19.45 21.02
CA GLU A 148 19.07 -19.47 21.93
C GLU A 148 19.49 -18.90 23.29
N GLY A 149 18.91 -17.75 23.64
CA GLY A 149 19.18 -17.08 24.92
C GLY A 149 19.86 -15.71 24.84
N SER A 150 20.33 -15.30 23.65
CA SER A 150 20.87 -13.94 23.47
C SER A 150 19.71 -12.92 23.49
N ARG A 151 19.69 -12.04 24.50
CA ARG A 151 18.76 -10.91 24.62
C ARG A 151 19.04 -9.79 23.63
N ASN A 152 19.73 -10.04 22.54
CA ASN A 152 20.02 -9.04 21.54
C ASN A 152 18.72 -8.72 20.80
N ASN A 153 18.27 -7.49 20.89
CA ASN A 153 17.11 -6.96 20.17
C ASN A 153 17.28 -7.27 18.68
N ALA A 154 16.34 -7.99 18.10
CA ALA A 154 16.30 -8.18 16.67
C ALA A 154 16.31 -6.79 16.00
N ILE A 155 17.25 -6.57 15.07
CA ILE A 155 17.38 -5.29 14.37
C ILE A 155 16.25 -5.15 13.36
N GLN A 156 15.79 -6.28 12.85
CA GLN A 156 14.69 -6.37 11.91
C GLN A 156 13.67 -7.40 12.35
N THR A 157 12.42 -7.13 12.01
CA THR A 157 11.29 -8.05 12.12
C THR A 157 10.81 -8.41 10.73
N ALA A 158 10.12 -9.54 10.59
CA ALA A 158 9.41 -9.84 9.36
C ALA A 158 8.42 -8.72 9.02
N THR A 159 8.23 -8.46 7.74
CA THR A 159 7.27 -7.48 7.24
C THR A 159 6.41 -8.08 6.14
N ARG A 160 5.33 -7.44 5.80
CA ARG A 160 4.50 -7.76 4.64
C ARG A 160 4.12 -6.50 3.89
N PRO A 161 3.88 -6.57 2.57
CA PRO A 161 3.39 -5.44 1.80
C PRO A 161 1.99 -4.98 2.25
N ILE A 162 1.74 -3.67 2.19
CA ILE A 162 0.39 -3.10 2.28
C ILE A 162 -0.33 -3.40 0.98
N LYS A 163 -1.52 -4.01 1.05
CA LYS A 163 -2.36 -4.29 -0.12
C LYS A 163 -3.32 -3.13 -0.35
N ILE A 164 -3.24 -2.49 -1.50
CA ILE A 164 -4.07 -1.34 -1.88
C ILE A 164 -4.93 -1.71 -3.09
N LEU A 165 -6.23 -1.47 -3.00
CA LEU A 165 -7.15 -1.53 -4.14
C LEU A 165 -7.45 -0.12 -4.62
N CYS A 166 -7.18 0.16 -5.89
CA CYS A 166 -7.59 1.38 -6.57
C CYS A 166 -8.66 1.05 -7.59
N HIS A 167 -9.83 1.68 -7.50
CA HIS A 167 -10.87 1.43 -8.50
C HIS A 167 -11.81 2.62 -8.71
N ILE A 168 -12.64 2.52 -9.76
CA ILE A 168 -13.59 3.54 -10.19
C ILE A 168 -14.99 2.93 -10.04
N PRO A 169 -15.71 3.15 -8.94
CA PRO A 169 -17.04 2.61 -8.75
C PRO A 169 -18.06 3.26 -9.69
N VAL A 170 -19.11 2.51 -10.01
CA VAL A 170 -20.22 3.02 -10.84
C VAL A 170 -21.09 3.99 -10.05
N ASP A 171 -21.32 3.69 -8.76
CA ASP A 171 -22.16 4.46 -7.85
C ASP A 171 -21.54 4.58 -6.46
N GLU A 172 -21.78 5.69 -5.78
CA GLU A 172 -21.31 5.93 -4.40
C GLU A 172 -21.95 4.97 -3.37
N THR A 173 -23.10 4.39 -3.69
CA THR A 173 -23.88 3.53 -2.79
C THR A 173 -23.37 2.10 -2.70
N ASN A 174 -22.52 1.66 -3.63
CA ASN A 174 -22.11 0.26 -3.73
C ASN A 174 -20.79 0.00 -2.96
N THR A 175 -20.83 0.18 -1.65
CA THR A 175 -19.68 0.02 -0.73
C THR A 175 -19.64 -1.37 -0.08
N ASP A 176 -20.28 -2.37 -0.69
CA ASP A 176 -20.43 -3.70 -0.12
C ASP A 176 -19.08 -4.44 -0.06
N ASP A 177 -18.68 -4.83 1.16
CA ASP A 177 -17.48 -5.62 1.44
C ASP A 177 -17.52 -7.01 0.79
N SER A 178 -18.72 -7.48 0.38
CA SER A 178 -18.91 -8.76 -0.31
C SER A 178 -18.17 -8.86 -1.66
N LYS A 179 -17.73 -7.72 -2.23
CA LYS A 179 -17.01 -7.67 -3.51
C LYS A 179 -15.49 -7.83 -3.40
N GLY A 180 -14.98 -8.41 -2.33
CA GLY A 180 -13.55 -8.70 -2.15
C GLY A 180 -12.73 -7.52 -1.65
N ARG A 181 -13.33 -6.36 -1.35
CA ARG A 181 -12.66 -5.18 -0.79
C ARG A 181 -12.00 -5.45 0.56
N ASN A 182 -12.60 -6.31 1.37
CA ASN A 182 -12.12 -6.71 2.69
C ASN A 182 -10.78 -7.46 2.68
N LYS A 183 -10.27 -7.82 1.49
CA LYS A 183 -8.94 -8.43 1.31
C LYS A 183 -7.81 -7.41 1.24
N PHE A 184 -8.15 -6.13 1.18
CA PHE A 184 -7.19 -5.04 1.04
C PHE A 184 -7.10 -4.23 2.34
N ASP A 185 -5.90 -3.73 2.61
CA ASP A 185 -5.63 -2.87 3.77
C ASP A 185 -6.11 -1.44 3.54
N ILE A 186 -6.05 -0.99 2.29
CA ILE A 186 -6.52 0.34 1.87
C ILE A 186 -7.33 0.18 0.58
N VAL A 187 -8.48 0.83 0.52
CA VAL A 187 -9.29 0.93 -0.70
C VAL A 187 -9.42 2.40 -1.08
N ILE A 188 -9.03 2.74 -2.31
CA ILE A 188 -9.11 4.08 -2.88
C ILE A 188 -10.11 4.06 -4.03
N GLU A 189 -11.19 4.80 -3.87
CA GLU A 189 -12.29 4.89 -4.82
C GLU A 189 -12.34 6.31 -5.42
N ALA A 190 -12.30 6.40 -6.76
CA ALA A 190 -12.40 7.66 -7.48
C ALA A 190 -13.77 7.80 -8.15
N TYR A 191 -14.51 8.83 -7.76
CA TYR A 191 -15.85 9.12 -8.26
C TYR A 191 -15.82 10.31 -9.21
N GLN A 192 -16.59 10.22 -10.29
CA GLN A 192 -16.91 11.38 -11.08
C GLN A 192 -18.14 12.05 -10.44
N ASN A 193 -18.01 13.30 -9.99
CA ASN A 193 -19.18 14.05 -9.53
C ASN A 193 -20.19 14.12 -10.67
N SER A 194 -21.26 13.33 -10.59
CA SER A 194 -22.46 13.59 -11.35
C SER A 194 -22.91 14.99 -10.99
N LYS A 195 -23.12 15.84 -12.01
CA LYS A 195 -23.68 17.19 -11.85
C LYS A 195 -24.80 17.10 -10.83
N SER A 196 -24.65 17.80 -9.69
CA SER A 196 -25.72 17.90 -8.71
C SER A 196 -27.05 18.13 -9.44
N ASP A 197 -27.98 17.20 -9.28
CA ASP A 197 -29.36 17.40 -9.68
C ASP A 197 -29.82 18.73 -9.11
N LYS A 198 -30.04 19.70 -9.99
CA LYS A 198 -30.57 21.02 -9.66
C LYS A 198 -32.01 20.99 -9.13
N ASN A 199 -32.56 19.80 -8.85
CA ASN A 199 -33.95 19.57 -8.46
C ASN A 199 -34.05 18.70 -7.18
N LYS A 200 -33.34 19.04 -6.12
CA LYS A 200 -33.74 18.56 -4.78
C LYS A 200 -34.27 19.69 -3.95
N ASP A 201 -35.51 19.51 -3.54
CA ASP A 201 -36.31 20.41 -2.74
C ASP A 201 -35.57 21.01 -1.54
N LYS A 202 -35.81 22.32 -1.29
CA LYS A 202 -35.17 23.20 -0.31
C LYS A 202 -35.45 22.85 1.16
N ASN A 203 -35.96 21.68 1.52
CA ASN A 203 -36.48 21.39 2.86
C ASN A 203 -35.98 20.13 3.53
N THR A 204 -34.74 19.70 3.36
CA THR A 204 -34.17 18.66 4.21
C THR A 204 -32.80 19.07 4.71
N SER A 205 -32.62 18.92 6.02
CA SER A 205 -31.44 19.17 6.84
C SER A 205 -30.11 18.96 6.10
N LYS A 206 -29.21 19.94 6.23
CA LYS A 206 -27.85 20.00 5.70
C LYS A 206 -27.06 18.71 5.97
N GLU A 207 -27.17 17.73 5.13
CA GLU A 207 -26.11 16.75 4.96
C GLU A 207 -24.97 17.44 4.20
N VAL A 208 -23.80 17.41 4.81
CA VAL A 208 -22.55 17.92 4.25
C VAL A 208 -22.31 17.16 2.94
N SER A 209 -22.60 17.80 1.82
CA SER A 209 -22.30 17.27 0.49
C SER A 209 -20.80 16.94 0.46
N HIS A 210 -20.45 15.70 0.16
CA HIS A 210 -19.07 15.29 -0.08
C HIS A 210 -18.59 15.96 -1.36
N GLU A 211 -17.92 17.09 -1.24
CA GLU A 211 -17.30 17.78 -2.39
C GLU A 211 -16.03 17.05 -2.90
N GLY A 212 -15.67 15.93 -2.30
CA GLY A 212 -14.49 15.16 -2.68
C GLY A 212 -14.80 14.11 -3.74
N ASN A 213 -13.90 13.97 -4.72
CA ASN A 213 -13.97 12.95 -5.75
C ASN A 213 -13.30 11.63 -5.34
N LEU A 214 -12.72 11.56 -4.16
CA LEU A 214 -12.09 10.37 -3.60
C LEU A 214 -12.77 9.93 -2.31
N LYS A 215 -12.90 8.60 -2.18
CA LYS A 215 -13.22 7.95 -0.92
C LYS A 215 -12.10 6.98 -0.59
N ILE A 216 -11.56 7.07 0.63
CA ILE A 216 -10.46 6.24 1.07
C ILE A 216 -10.84 5.54 2.36
N THR A 217 -10.75 4.22 2.33
CA THR A 217 -11.09 3.34 3.44
C THR A 217 -9.85 2.58 3.88
N PHE A 218 -9.58 2.56 5.19
CA PHE A 218 -8.55 1.76 5.82
C PHE A 218 -9.19 0.60 6.55
N ALA A 219 -8.66 -0.62 6.40
CA ALA A 219 -9.13 -1.79 7.12
C ALA A 219 -8.86 -1.66 8.61
N ASP A 220 -7.64 -1.27 8.99
CA ASP A 220 -7.25 -1.03 10.37
C ASP A 220 -7.42 0.46 10.72
N LYS A 221 -7.80 0.75 11.95
CA LYS A 221 -8.01 2.13 12.42
C LYS A 221 -6.97 2.59 13.42
N ASP A 222 -6.39 1.66 14.16
CA ASP A 222 -5.45 1.91 15.24
C ASP A 222 -4.00 1.75 14.78
N LEU A 223 -3.13 2.69 15.13
CA LEU A 223 -1.72 2.63 14.71
C LEU A 223 -0.96 1.48 15.36
N LEU A 224 -1.36 1.04 16.55
CA LEU A 224 -0.75 -0.12 17.18
C LEU A 224 -1.03 -1.41 16.40
N GLU A 225 -2.28 -1.59 15.95
CA GLU A 225 -2.68 -2.74 15.10
C GLU A 225 -1.90 -2.72 13.78
N VAL A 226 -1.80 -1.56 13.14
CA VAL A 226 -1.00 -1.34 11.92
C VAL A 226 0.45 -1.72 12.14
N LEU A 227 1.08 -1.23 13.23
CA LEU A 227 2.46 -1.54 13.56
C LEU A 227 2.67 -3.06 13.72
N GLN A 228 1.80 -3.72 14.47
CA GLN A 228 1.89 -5.15 14.71
C GLN A 228 1.69 -5.96 13.42
N LYS A 229 0.69 -5.61 12.63
CA LYS A 229 0.33 -6.28 11.40
C LYS A 229 1.45 -6.27 10.36
N TYR A 230 2.12 -5.13 10.18
CA TYR A 230 3.15 -4.99 9.14
C TYR A 230 4.56 -5.32 9.59
N ASN A 231 4.82 -5.47 10.89
CA ASN A 231 6.15 -5.77 11.42
C ASN A 231 6.27 -7.11 12.14
N GLN A 232 5.22 -7.92 12.15
CA GLN A 232 5.20 -9.23 12.80
C GLN A 232 4.48 -10.25 11.90
N ALA A 233 4.83 -10.27 10.62
CA ALA A 233 4.18 -11.13 9.64
C ALA A 233 4.27 -12.62 9.98
N ASP A 234 5.32 -13.07 10.71
CA ASP A 234 5.43 -14.40 11.27
C ASP A 234 5.04 -14.41 12.76
N MET A 235 3.77 -14.62 13.04
CA MET A 235 3.18 -14.70 14.39
C MET A 235 3.71 -15.85 15.26
N LYS A 236 4.66 -16.66 14.78
CA LYS A 236 5.35 -17.69 15.59
C LYS A 236 6.42 -17.11 16.51
N LEU A 237 6.90 -15.92 16.27
CA LEU A 237 7.70 -15.18 17.24
C LEU A 237 6.73 -14.70 18.33
N ASN A 238 6.83 -15.35 19.48
CA ASN A 238 6.06 -15.09 20.69
C ASN A 238 5.63 -13.62 20.79
N SER A 239 4.36 -13.38 21.09
CA SER A 239 3.68 -12.10 21.37
C SER A 239 4.37 -11.20 22.42
N LYS A 240 5.57 -11.54 22.84
CA LYS A 240 6.40 -10.84 23.83
C LYS A 240 7.49 -9.94 23.26
N THR A 241 7.75 -9.95 21.96
CA THR A 241 8.66 -8.95 21.37
C THR A 241 7.86 -7.66 21.17
N ILE A 242 7.47 -7.06 22.27
CA ILE A 242 6.83 -5.76 22.28
C ILE A 242 7.87 -4.75 21.80
N ILE A 243 7.60 -4.13 20.66
CA ILE A 243 8.39 -2.98 20.21
C ILE A 243 8.36 -1.93 21.33
N LYS A 244 9.54 -1.56 21.81
CA LYS A 244 9.67 -0.61 22.93
C LYS A 244 8.87 0.66 22.64
N ASN A 245 8.09 1.11 23.60
CA ASN A 245 7.18 2.27 23.52
C ASN A 245 5.93 2.08 22.63
N SER A 246 5.63 0.89 22.10
CA SER A 246 4.43 0.67 21.27
C SER A 246 3.13 0.96 22.05
N GLU A 247 3.10 0.75 23.35
CA GLU A 247 1.96 1.07 24.22
C GLU A 247 1.48 2.52 24.09
N LYS A 248 2.40 3.46 23.79
CA LYS A 248 2.04 4.87 23.55
C LYS A 248 1.22 5.10 22.28
N LEU A 249 1.13 4.08 21.41
CA LEU A 249 0.32 4.14 20.19
C LEU A 249 -1.13 3.72 20.41
N LYS A 250 -1.50 3.13 21.55
CA LYS A 250 -2.87 2.61 21.80
C LYS A 250 -3.97 3.65 21.58
N GLU A 251 -3.69 4.91 21.89
CA GLU A 251 -4.65 6.01 21.74
C GLU A 251 -4.59 6.70 20.37
N ARG A 252 -3.58 6.36 19.56
CA ARG A 252 -3.38 6.98 18.23
C ARG A 252 -4.10 6.19 17.15
N LYS A 253 -4.88 6.91 16.37
CA LYS A 253 -5.66 6.36 15.25
C LYS A 253 -5.22 6.95 13.92
N ILE A 254 -5.41 6.20 12.85
CA ILE A 254 -5.21 6.73 11.49
C ILE A 254 -6.10 7.96 11.25
N GLY A 255 -7.27 7.98 11.87
CA GLY A 255 -8.20 9.11 11.82
C GLY A 255 -7.65 10.42 12.36
N ASP A 256 -6.67 10.40 13.28
CA ASP A 256 -6.07 11.61 13.86
C ASP A 256 -5.26 12.42 12.84
N TYR A 257 -4.88 11.81 11.72
CA TYR A 257 -4.16 12.45 10.62
C TYR A 257 -5.09 13.03 9.54
N LYS A 258 -6.39 13.13 9.81
CA LYS A 258 -7.35 13.75 8.88
C LYS A 258 -7.26 15.26 8.93
N VAL A 259 -7.29 15.87 7.75
CA VAL A 259 -7.42 17.32 7.59
C VAL A 259 -8.85 17.64 7.19
N SER A 260 -9.51 18.46 8.00
CA SER A 260 -10.87 18.93 7.74
C SER A 260 -11.06 20.34 8.30
N ASP A 261 -12.10 21.02 7.87
CA ASP A 261 -12.65 22.19 8.52
C ASP A 261 -14.16 21.98 8.75
N LYS A 262 -14.87 23.01 9.21
CA LYS A 262 -16.29 22.90 9.56
C LYS A 262 -17.19 22.48 8.38
N THR A 263 -16.75 22.70 7.15
CA THR A 263 -17.59 22.57 5.94
C THR A 263 -17.01 21.59 4.92
N LYS A 264 -15.69 21.32 4.94
CA LYS A 264 -14.99 20.55 3.91
C LYS A 264 -14.09 19.48 4.50
N LYS A 265 -14.05 18.34 3.83
CA LYS A 265 -13.06 17.27 4.06
C LYS A 265 -12.02 17.33 2.94
N TYR A 266 -10.75 17.22 3.32
CA TYR A 266 -9.63 17.24 2.36
C TYR A 266 -9.06 15.81 2.27
N THR A 267 -9.74 14.97 1.49
CA THR A 267 -9.49 13.51 1.46
C THR A 267 -8.09 13.19 1.00
N LEU A 268 -7.64 13.75 -0.13
CA LEU A 268 -6.30 13.53 -0.65
C LEU A 268 -5.21 14.04 0.30
N LEU A 269 -5.37 15.25 0.86
CA LEU A 269 -4.41 15.80 1.82
C LEU A 269 -4.33 14.96 3.09
N SER A 270 -5.46 14.46 3.59
CA SER A 270 -5.52 13.55 4.73
C SER A 270 -4.79 12.24 4.42
N PHE A 271 -5.04 11.68 3.24
CA PHE A 271 -4.43 10.42 2.82
C PHE A 271 -2.89 10.50 2.77
N ILE A 272 -2.35 11.62 2.31
CA ILE A 272 -0.89 11.83 2.29
C ILE A 272 -0.31 11.66 3.70
N PHE A 273 -0.90 12.30 4.71
CA PHE A 273 -0.42 12.17 6.09
C PHE A 273 -0.65 10.76 6.65
N GLN A 274 -1.82 10.19 6.43
CA GLN A 274 -2.18 8.85 6.90
C GLN A 274 -1.28 7.77 6.30
N PHE A 275 -1.15 7.75 4.98
CA PHE A 275 -0.37 6.75 4.27
C PHE A 275 1.12 6.86 4.56
N ASN A 276 1.68 8.07 4.55
CA ASN A 276 3.09 8.26 4.87
C ASN A 276 3.40 7.95 6.35
N GLN A 277 2.46 8.17 7.27
CA GLN A 277 2.62 7.70 8.65
C GLN A 277 2.70 6.18 8.74
N ILE A 278 1.87 5.46 7.97
CA ILE A 278 1.93 3.99 7.89
C ILE A 278 3.26 3.54 7.29
N LEU A 279 3.71 4.15 6.19
CA LEU A 279 4.99 3.84 5.56
C LEU A 279 6.18 4.04 6.50
N MET A 280 6.13 5.02 7.40
CA MET A 280 7.16 5.24 8.43
C MET A 280 7.15 4.18 9.54
N MET A 281 6.07 3.43 9.71
CA MET A 281 5.93 2.41 10.74
C MET A 281 6.30 1.00 10.26
N ILE A 282 6.49 0.82 8.97
CA ILE A 282 6.93 -0.46 8.39
C ILE A 282 8.43 -0.60 8.60
N ASN A 283 8.87 -1.82 8.93
CA ASN A 283 10.30 -2.15 9.03
C ASN A 283 10.93 -2.28 7.62
N ASN A 284 11.15 -1.14 6.99
CA ASN A 284 11.62 -1.02 5.63
C ASN A 284 12.64 0.14 5.51
N PRO A 285 13.76 -0.03 4.79
CA PRO A 285 14.13 -1.23 4.05
C PRO A 285 14.59 -2.38 4.96
N MET A 286 14.34 -3.59 4.51
CA MET A 286 14.98 -4.77 5.09
C MET A 286 16.35 -4.99 4.47
N PHE A 287 17.26 -5.59 5.22
CA PHE A 287 18.54 -6.04 4.65
C PHE A 287 18.30 -7.28 3.80
N PHE A 288 18.82 -7.28 2.59
CA PHE A 288 18.55 -8.36 1.64
C PHE A 288 19.26 -9.67 2.05
N PRO A 289 18.55 -10.79 2.15
CA PRO A 289 19.09 -12.08 2.59
C PRO A 289 19.73 -12.85 1.43
N HIS A 290 20.88 -12.38 0.94
CA HIS A 290 21.57 -12.91 -0.25
C HIS A 290 21.70 -14.44 -0.24
N LYS A 291 22.14 -15.01 0.90
CA LYS A 291 22.38 -16.46 1.00
C LYS A 291 21.09 -17.26 0.80
N THR A 292 20.00 -16.82 1.37
CA THR A 292 18.70 -17.51 1.27
C THR A 292 18.20 -17.56 -0.18
N TYR A 293 18.39 -16.47 -0.95
CA TYR A 293 18.06 -16.46 -2.38
C TYR A 293 19.01 -17.32 -3.22
N VAL A 294 20.30 -17.35 -2.88
CA VAL A 294 21.26 -18.28 -3.52
C VAL A 294 20.82 -19.72 -3.29
N ASP A 295 20.42 -20.05 -2.07
CA ASP A 295 19.95 -21.41 -1.74
C ASP A 295 18.66 -21.76 -2.48
N MET A 296 17.72 -20.80 -2.62
CA MET A 296 16.51 -20.99 -3.41
C MET A 296 16.84 -21.44 -4.85
N PHE A 297 17.77 -20.75 -5.53
CA PHE A 297 18.15 -21.09 -6.90
C PHE A 297 18.93 -22.41 -7.01
N ASN A 298 19.73 -22.77 -5.98
CA ASN A 298 20.50 -24.00 -6.00
C ASN A 298 19.67 -25.25 -5.68
N ASN A 299 18.60 -25.10 -4.90
CA ASN A 299 17.74 -26.21 -4.51
C ASN A 299 16.74 -26.61 -5.61
N ASP A 300 16.52 -25.76 -6.60
CA ASP A 300 15.64 -26.05 -7.75
C ASP A 300 16.21 -27.10 -8.70
N ILE A 301 17.48 -27.50 -8.54
CA ILE A 301 18.18 -28.46 -9.40
C ILE A 301 17.92 -29.93 -9.00
N GLN A 302 17.15 -30.20 -7.92
CA GLN A 302 16.99 -31.55 -7.37
C GLN A 302 15.71 -32.30 -7.77
N GLU A 303 14.85 -31.75 -8.62
CA GLU A 303 13.58 -32.36 -9.03
C GLU A 303 13.50 -32.73 -10.54
N GLU A 304 14.62 -33.02 -11.24
CA GLU A 304 14.60 -33.65 -12.57
C GLU A 304 14.90 -35.16 -12.50
#